data_0ae6080ab42af4852d4a90076948f94e
#
_entry.id   0ae6080ab42af4852d4a90076948f94e
#
_cell.length_a   1.000
_cell.length_b   1.000
_cell.length_c   1.000
_cell.angle_alpha   90.00
_cell.angle_beta   90.00
_cell.angle_gamma   90.00
#
_symmetry.space_group_name_H-M   'P 1'
#
loop_
_entity.id
_entity.type
_entity.pdbx_description
1 polymer ?
#
loop_
_entity_poly.entity_id
_entity_poly.type
_entity_poly.pdbx_seq_one_letter_code
_entity_poly.pdbx_strand_id
1 'polypeptide(L)'
;MLRGADWLFVGAAAAFCWNLPRAALAQPRAPMAWPPELPQDLPREATRYVSEDSNVVLDLHGSTQNPDLVIFMAGNQYRVIPDLLVAFRGWVTAQPRHRDADVARIFYATTPPGRLIDAMESGQLVLGNYWVDVRPDKLWPDVFMTGPRQQRRLRKSNYIAGWSVYARNRGVVLLVRGGNPKGIRGIADLMRDDVRVAISSPVREPASYESYSNTLRAQGGTQLPEQILKKATTISPLSVHHREIPQFIHDGLADVAPMYFHFGEYLKARMPGQFDYVALPDKGNFRDELAVSLIRNAPHMAAALAWIDFMRSDAAAAVYNRNGFEYVDTAERAREQDQ
;
A
#
# COMPACT_ATOMS: atom_id res chain seq x y z
N MET A 1 -18.75 -56.23 64.68
CA MET A 1 -19.33 -55.44 65.80
C MET A 1 -18.57 -54.12 65.90
N LEU A 2 -19.34 -53.00 66.11
CA LEU A 2 -18.89 -51.61 66.38
C LEU A 2 -18.49 -50.83 65.15
N ARG A 3 -19.37 -50.01 64.53
CA ARG A 3 -19.86 -48.64 64.82
C ARG A 3 -18.69 -47.65 64.92
N GLY A 4 -18.41 -46.77 63.97
CA GLY A 4 -19.22 -45.62 63.59
C GLY A 4 -18.73 -44.38 64.37
N ALA A 5 -18.14 -43.44 63.71
CA ALA A 5 -18.16 -42.02 64.13
C ALA A 5 -17.81 -41.11 62.98
N ASP A 6 -18.85 -40.44 62.49
CA ASP A 6 -18.75 -39.31 61.54
C ASP A 6 -18.11 -38.11 62.25
N TRP A 7 -17.13 -37.50 61.59
CA TRP A 7 -16.66 -36.16 61.95
C TRP A 7 -16.91 -35.22 60.75
N LEU A 8 -17.98 -34.47 60.90
CA LEU A 8 -18.24 -33.31 60.06
C LEU A 8 -17.23 -32.21 60.38
N PHE A 9 -16.31 -31.91 59.45
CA PHE A 9 -15.56 -30.68 59.47
C PHE A 9 -16.28 -29.65 58.57
N VAL A 10 -17.00 -28.72 59.23
CA VAL A 10 -17.47 -27.48 58.59
C VAL A 10 -16.29 -26.53 58.53
N GLY A 11 -15.64 -26.50 57.39
CA GLY A 11 -14.64 -25.52 57.06
C GLY A 11 -15.28 -24.26 56.46
N ALA A 12 -15.32 -23.19 57.24
CA ALA A 12 -15.70 -21.87 56.73
C ALA A 12 -14.65 -21.38 55.73
N ALA A 13 -14.98 -21.47 54.45
CA ALA A 13 -14.17 -20.82 53.40
C ALA A 13 -14.42 -19.31 53.46
N ALA A 14 -13.54 -18.56 54.08
CA ALA A 14 -13.50 -17.13 53.98
C ALA A 14 -13.19 -16.73 52.53
N ALA A 15 -14.22 -16.25 51.83
CA ALA A 15 -14.08 -15.66 50.48
C ALA A 15 -13.30 -14.35 50.61
N PHE A 16 -11.99 -14.38 50.37
CA PHE A 16 -11.19 -13.22 50.16
C PHE A 16 -11.53 -12.69 48.76
N CYS A 17 -12.53 -11.78 48.68
CA CYS A 17 -12.74 -10.98 47.49
C CYS A 17 -11.55 -10.04 47.32
N TRP A 18 -10.61 -10.42 46.52
CA TRP A 18 -9.60 -9.49 46.00
C TRP A 18 -10.31 -8.50 45.06
N ASN A 19 -10.60 -7.33 45.59
CA ASN A 19 -10.91 -6.16 44.79
C ASN A 19 -9.62 -5.73 44.05
N LEU A 20 -9.21 -6.49 43.09
CA LEU A 20 -8.30 -5.97 42.05
C LEU A 20 -9.09 -4.90 41.32
N PRO A 21 -8.55 -3.67 41.17
CA PRO A 21 -9.15 -2.69 40.27
C PRO A 21 -9.25 -3.40 38.91
N ARG A 22 -10.48 -3.59 38.43
CA ARG A 22 -10.71 -3.96 37.05
C ARG A 22 -10.00 -2.88 36.24
N ALA A 23 -8.78 -3.16 35.83
CA ALA A 23 -8.19 -2.46 34.71
C ALA A 23 -9.29 -2.49 33.66
N ALA A 24 -9.82 -1.33 33.32
CA ALA A 24 -10.83 -1.20 32.29
C ALA A 24 -10.20 -1.89 31.08
N LEU A 25 -10.64 -3.12 30.83
CA LEU A 25 -10.31 -3.83 29.60
C LEU A 25 -10.75 -2.84 28.53
N ALA A 26 -9.77 -2.23 27.87
CA ALA A 26 -10.04 -1.35 26.77
C ALA A 26 -10.99 -2.12 25.87
N GLN A 27 -12.20 -1.62 25.69
CA GLN A 27 -13.15 -2.27 24.81
C GLN A 27 -12.42 -2.54 23.51
N PRO A 28 -12.48 -3.75 22.96
CA PRO A 28 -11.86 -4.00 21.67
C PRO A 28 -12.37 -2.92 20.72
N ARG A 29 -11.45 -2.06 20.27
CA ARG A 29 -11.78 -1.05 19.28
C ARG A 29 -12.35 -1.81 18.09
N ALA A 30 -13.47 -1.34 17.56
CA ALA A 30 -13.99 -1.89 16.32
C ALA A 30 -12.84 -1.91 15.29
N PRO A 31 -12.63 -3.02 14.60
CA PRO A 31 -11.57 -3.11 13.61
C PRO A 31 -11.72 -1.93 12.65
N MET A 32 -10.61 -1.24 12.39
CA MET A 32 -10.61 -0.15 11.44
C MET A 32 -10.94 -0.71 10.07
N ALA A 33 -12.08 -0.30 9.50
CA ALA A 33 -12.38 -0.58 8.11
C ALA A 33 -11.34 0.16 7.25
N TRP A 34 -10.37 -0.58 6.76
CA TRP A 34 -9.31 -0.03 5.95
C TRP A 34 -9.27 -0.69 4.58
N PRO A 35 -9.28 0.10 3.51
CA PRO A 35 -9.49 1.56 3.47
C PRO A 35 -10.89 1.95 3.98
N PRO A 36 -11.04 3.14 4.59
CA PRO A 36 -12.33 3.55 5.17
C PRO A 36 -13.47 3.63 4.14
N GLU A 37 -13.13 3.68 2.88
CA GLU A 37 -14.06 3.59 1.75
C GLU A 37 -13.60 2.43 0.88
N LEU A 38 -14.23 1.27 1.07
CA LEU A 38 -14.03 0.16 0.12
C LEU A 38 -14.54 0.60 -1.24
N PRO A 39 -13.80 0.38 -2.34
CA PRO A 39 -14.32 0.55 -3.68
C PRO A 39 -15.63 -0.21 -3.82
N GLN A 40 -16.68 0.47 -4.29
CA GLN A 40 -18.01 -0.15 -4.45
C GLN A 40 -18.04 -1.24 -5.52
N ASP A 41 -16.99 -1.30 -6.33
CA ASP A 41 -16.80 -2.21 -7.46
C ASP A 41 -15.92 -3.43 -7.15
N LEU A 42 -15.71 -3.75 -5.84
CA LEU A 42 -15.06 -5.00 -5.47
C LEU A 42 -15.80 -6.19 -6.10
N PRO A 43 -15.10 -7.03 -6.88
CA PRO A 43 -15.75 -8.19 -7.49
C PRO A 43 -16.30 -9.10 -6.39
N ARG A 44 -17.58 -9.48 -6.50
CA ARG A 44 -18.20 -10.40 -5.54
C ARG A 44 -17.46 -11.74 -5.46
N GLU A 45 -16.82 -12.14 -6.56
CA GLU A 45 -16.01 -13.34 -6.64
C GLU A 45 -14.73 -13.25 -5.80
N ALA A 46 -14.10 -12.09 -5.72
CA ALA A 46 -12.90 -11.89 -4.91
C ALA A 46 -13.21 -12.05 -3.42
N THR A 47 -14.41 -11.68 -2.97
CA THR A 47 -14.79 -11.78 -1.55
C THR A 47 -14.99 -13.23 -1.07
N ARG A 48 -15.17 -14.20 -1.97
CA ARG A 48 -15.35 -15.61 -1.61
C ARG A 48 -14.09 -16.29 -1.12
N TYR A 49 -12.93 -15.77 -1.52
CA TYR A 49 -11.63 -16.44 -1.37
C TYR A 49 -10.74 -15.79 -0.33
N VAL A 50 -11.22 -14.74 0.32
CA VAL A 50 -10.46 -13.97 1.29
C VAL A 50 -10.83 -14.42 2.68
N SER A 51 -9.86 -14.85 3.48
CA SER A 51 -10.06 -15.09 4.90
C SER A 51 -10.26 -13.77 5.64
N GLU A 52 -10.89 -13.79 6.80
CA GLU A 52 -11.09 -12.61 7.65
C GLU A 52 -9.76 -11.90 7.99
N ASP A 53 -8.65 -12.63 8.00
CA ASP A 53 -7.31 -12.13 8.28
C ASP A 53 -6.58 -11.58 7.04
N SER A 54 -7.21 -11.58 5.87
CA SER A 54 -6.57 -11.24 4.60
C SER A 54 -7.05 -9.91 4.06
N ASN A 55 -6.11 -8.98 3.80
CA ASN A 55 -6.35 -7.71 3.09
C ASN A 55 -6.29 -7.85 1.56
N VAL A 56 -6.30 -9.06 1.06
CA VAL A 56 -6.05 -9.39 -0.35
C VAL A 56 -7.06 -8.77 -1.29
N VAL A 57 -8.34 -8.73 -0.88
CA VAL A 57 -9.43 -8.13 -1.67
C VAL A 57 -9.14 -6.68 -2.07
N LEU A 58 -8.40 -5.97 -1.23
CA LEU A 58 -8.07 -4.56 -1.47
C LEU A 58 -6.98 -4.35 -2.52
N ASP A 59 -6.34 -5.42 -2.99
CA ASP A 59 -5.28 -5.37 -4.00
C ASP A 59 -5.72 -5.85 -5.38
N LEU A 60 -6.92 -6.44 -5.49
CA LEU A 60 -7.48 -6.97 -6.74
C LEU A 60 -8.88 -6.43 -6.95
N HIS A 61 -9.11 -5.80 -8.09
CA HIS A 61 -10.37 -5.14 -8.42
C HIS A 61 -10.80 -5.43 -9.84
N GLY A 62 -12.09 -5.54 -10.06
CA GLY A 62 -12.67 -5.86 -11.36
C GLY A 62 -12.78 -7.37 -11.60
N SER A 63 -13.43 -7.74 -12.68
CA SER A 63 -13.58 -9.15 -13.07
C SER A 63 -12.30 -9.68 -13.71
N THR A 64 -11.89 -10.88 -13.30
CA THR A 64 -10.82 -11.64 -13.98
C THR A 64 -11.33 -12.31 -15.25
N GLN A 65 -12.64 -12.28 -15.50
CA GLN A 65 -13.26 -12.88 -16.67
C GLN A 65 -13.52 -11.80 -17.72
N ASN A 66 -12.88 -11.96 -18.88
CA ASN A 66 -13.05 -11.07 -20.04
C ASN A 66 -12.92 -9.57 -19.68
N PRO A 67 -11.83 -9.13 -19.07
CA PRO A 67 -11.56 -7.71 -18.90
C PRO A 67 -11.33 -7.06 -20.26
N ASP A 68 -11.58 -5.74 -20.34
CA ASP A 68 -11.30 -4.94 -21.52
C ASP A 68 -9.96 -4.20 -21.41
N LEU A 69 -9.45 -4.10 -20.16
CA LEU A 69 -8.14 -3.54 -19.82
C LEU A 69 -7.64 -4.17 -18.52
N VAL A 70 -6.39 -4.58 -18.49
CA VAL A 70 -5.72 -5.13 -17.31
C VAL A 70 -4.55 -4.24 -16.90
N ILE A 71 -4.62 -3.68 -15.68
CA ILE A 71 -3.61 -2.76 -15.13
C ILE A 71 -2.90 -3.42 -13.96
N PHE A 72 -1.59 -3.64 -14.06
CA PHE A 72 -0.76 -3.99 -12.92
C PHE A 72 -0.07 -2.72 -12.40
N MET A 73 -0.26 -2.43 -11.12
CA MET A 73 0.15 -1.17 -10.53
C MET A 73 0.85 -1.37 -9.18
N ALA A 74 1.87 -0.58 -8.91
CA ALA A 74 2.51 -0.56 -7.59
C ALA A 74 1.53 -0.15 -6.50
N GLY A 75 1.54 -0.87 -5.38
CA GLY A 75 0.59 -0.72 -4.28
C GLY A 75 0.55 0.67 -3.64
N ASN A 76 1.62 1.45 -3.73
CA ASN A 76 1.64 2.82 -3.23
C ASN A 76 0.67 3.78 -3.96
N GLN A 77 0.03 3.33 -5.05
CA GLN A 77 -0.92 4.10 -5.85
C GLN A 77 -2.38 3.65 -5.67
N TYR A 78 -2.65 2.67 -4.81
CA TYR A 78 -3.99 2.07 -4.68
C TYR A 78 -5.10 3.09 -4.34
N ARG A 79 -4.74 4.25 -3.77
CA ARG A 79 -5.66 5.34 -3.46
C ARG A 79 -6.02 6.20 -4.66
N VAL A 80 -5.13 6.25 -5.63
CA VAL A 80 -5.27 7.12 -6.81
C VAL A 80 -6.09 6.44 -7.89
N ILE A 81 -5.99 5.11 -8.00
CA ILE A 81 -6.56 4.37 -9.13
C ILE A 81 -8.08 4.51 -9.27
N PRO A 82 -8.91 4.53 -8.23
CA PRO A 82 -10.35 4.74 -8.40
C PRO A 82 -10.66 6.06 -9.09
N ASP A 83 -9.99 7.15 -8.67
CA ASP A 83 -10.14 8.47 -9.29
C ASP A 83 -9.63 8.50 -10.73
N LEU A 84 -8.51 7.79 -10.99
CA LEU A 84 -7.98 7.66 -12.36
C LEU A 84 -8.95 6.95 -13.28
N LEU A 85 -9.61 5.88 -12.83
CA LEU A 85 -10.59 5.14 -13.64
C LEU A 85 -11.80 6.00 -13.99
N VAL A 86 -12.30 6.78 -13.04
CA VAL A 86 -13.39 7.73 -13.29
C VAL A 86 -12.96 8.77 -14.32
N ALA A 87 -11.78 9.38 -14.15
CA ALA A 87 -11.25 10.38 -15.08
C ALA A 87 -10.94 9.77 -16.44
N PHE A 88 -10.39 8.55 -16.50
CA PHE A 88 -10.09 7.85 -17.74
C PHE A 88 -11.33 7.55 -18.57
N ARG A 89 -12.39 7.01 -17.98
CA ARG A 89 -13.65 6.73 -18.67
C ARG A 89 -14.26 7.98 -19.27
N GLY A 90 -14.25 9.10 -18.51
CA GLY A 90 -14.72 10.38 -19.03
C GLY A 90 -13.81 10.95 -20.14
N TRP A 91 -12.50 10.79 -19.98
CA TRP A 91 -11.53 11.29 -20.96
C TRP A 91 -11.58 10.50 -22.29
N VAL A 92 -11.60 9.17 -22.23
CA VAL A 92 -11.53 8.32 -23.42
C VAL A 92 -12.74 8.51 -24.33
N THR A 93 -13.93 8.69 -23.76
CA THR A 93 -15.17 8.94 -24.53
C THR A 93 -15.11 10.25 -25.33
N ALA A 94 -14.31 11.22 -24.89
CA ALA A 94 -14.12 12.50 -25.57
C ALA A 94 -12.99 12.46 -26.63
N GLN A 95 -12.31 11.30 -26.80
CA GLN A 95 -11.18 11.16 -27.73
C GLN A 95 -11.54 10.37 -28.99
N PRO A 96 -11.76 11.01 -30.15
CA PRO A 96 -12.14 10.31 -31.37
C PRO A 96 -11.15 9.21 -31.82
N ARG A 97 -9.86 9.40 -31.52
CA ARG A 97 -8.80 8.43 -31.84
C ARG A 97 -8.87 7.14 -31.04
N HIS A 98 -9.61 7.13 -29.91
CA HIS A 98 -9.77 6.00 -29.02
C HIS A 98 -11.20 5.43 -29.02
N ARG A 99 -12.02 5.74 -30.01
CA ARG A 99 -13.41 5.27 -30.13
C ARG A 99 -13.56 3.75 -30.12
N ASP A 100 -12.51 3.01 -30.51
CA ASP A 100 -12.48 1.54 -30.56
C ASP A 100 -11.95 0.92 -29.25
N ALA A 101 -11.61 1.75 -28.25
CA ALA A 101 -11.17 1.27 -26.95
C ALA A 101 -12.39 0.93 -26.08
N ASP A 102 -12.63 -0.37 -25.84
CA ASP A 102 -13.56 -0.78 -24.79
C ASP A 102 -12.87 -0.64 -23.42
N VAL A 103 -13.53 0.02 -22.49
CA VAL A 103 -13.00 0.29 -21.13
C VAL A 103 -14.07 0.10 -20.06
N ALA A 104 -15.12 -0.65 -20.38
CA ALA A 104 -16.20 -0.90 -19.43
C ALA A 104 -15.74 -1.80 -18.28
N ARG A 105 -14.99 -2.88 -18.59
CA ARG A 105 -14.51 -3.87 -17.64
C ARG A 105 -13.00 -3.74 -17.45
N ILE A 106 -12.60 -3.00 -16.45
CA ILE A 106 -11.18 -2.83 -16.11
C ILE A 106 -10.84 -3.71 -14.92
N PHE A 107 -9.84 -4.57 -15.08
CA PHE A 107 -9.21 -5.25 -13.95
C PHE A 107 -7.92 -4.52 -13.57
N TYR A 108 -7.68 -4.33 -12.28
CA TYR A 108 -6.40 -3.82 -11.81
C TYR A 108 -5.94 -4.51 -10.52
N ALA A 109 -4.63 -4.63 -10.38
CA ALA A 109 -3.98 -5.15 -9.19
C ALA A 109 -3.02 -4.10 -8.61
N THR A 110 -3.10 -3.84 -7.29
CA THR A 110 -2.29 -2.86 -6.55
C THR A 110 -1.47 -3.51 -5.45
N THR A 111 -0.68 -4.51 -5.79
CA THR A 111 0.19 -5.24 -4.85
C THR A 111 1.67 -4.85 -5.07
N PRO A 112 2.60 -5.25 -4.19
CA PRO A 112 4.02 -5.00 -4.42
C PRO A 112 4.46 -5.40 -5.82
N PRO A 113 5.08 -4.48 -6.60
CA PRO A 113 5.32 -4.71 -8.03
C PRO A 113 6.27 -5.88 -8.32
N GLY A 114 7.14 -6.24 -7.38
CA GLY A 114 7.94 -7.46 -7.49
C GLY A 114 7.08 -8.71 -7.60
N ARG A 115 6.03 -8.82 -6.78
CA ARG A 115 5.07 -9.94 -6.83
C ARG A 115 4.29 -10.01 -8.13
N LEU A 116 3.93 -8.86 -8.71
CA LEU A 116 3.25 -8.80 -10.00
C LEU A 116 4.15 -9.29 -11.14
N ILE A 117 5.45 -8.94 -11.09
CA ILE A 117 6.43 -9.43 -12.08
C ILE A 117 6.68 -10.94 -11.88
N ASP A 118 6.83 -11.39 -10.64
CA ASP A 118 6.97 -12.81 -10.32
C ASP A 118 5.74 -13.61 -10.81
N ALA A 119 4.55 -13.02 -10.72
CA ALA A 119 3.32 -13.63 -11.25
C ALA A 119 3.33 -13.75 -12.78
N MET A 120 3.86 -12.76 -13.49
CA MET A 120 4.04 -12.86 -14.95
C MET A 120 5.06 -13.94 -15.33
N GLU A 121 6.11 -14.12 -14.53
CA GLU A 121 7.16 -15.12 -14.76
C GLU A 121 6.70 -16.53 -14.40
N SER A 122 5.91 -16.70 -13.33
CA SER A 122 5.40 -18.00 -12.85
C SER A 122 4.07 -18.42 -13.46
N GLY A 123 3.34 -17.49 -14.06
CA GLY A 123 1.98 -17.71 -14.58
C GLY A 123 0.87 -17.61 -13.51
N GLN A 124 1.19 -17.27 -12.26
CA GLN A 124 0.23 -17.25 -11.18
C GLN A 124 0.48 -16.08 -10.21
N LEU A 125 -0.57 -15.32 -9.91
CA LEU A 125 -0.59 -14.36 -8.79
C LEU A 125 -1.27 -15.02 -7.59
N VAL A 126 -0.50 -15.28 -6.54
CA VAL A 126 -1.00 -15.89 -5.30
C VAL A 126 -1.01 -14.85 -4.18
N LEU A 127 -2.18 -14.65 -3.58
CA LEU A 127 -2.41 -13.70 -2.49
C LEU A 127 -3.24 -14.40 -1.40
N GLY A 128 -2.58 -14.85 -0.35
CA GLY A 128 -3.23 -15.67 0.67
C GLY A 128 -3.73 -16.99 0.09
N ASN A 129 -5.02 -17.27 0.25
CA ASN A 129 -5.72 -18.44 -0.30
C ASN A 129 -6.37 -18.18 -1.67
N TYR A 130 -6.19 -16.99 -2.24
CA TYR A 130 -6.68 -16.61 -3.56
C TYR A 130 -5.53 -16.65 -4.58
N TRP A 131 -5.81 -17.18 -5.75
CA TRP A 131 -4.86 -17.18 -6.86
C TRP A 131 -5.55 -16.83 -8.18
N VAL A 132 -4.80 -16.22 -9.05
CA VAL A 132 -5.24 -15.82 -10.40
C VAL A 132 -4.23 -16.34 -11.40
N ASP A 133 -4.73 -16.87 -12.49
CA ASP A 133 -3.93 -17.33 -13.62
C ASP A 133 -3.45 -16.12 -14.44
N VAL A 134 -2.13 -15.86 -14.39
CA VAL A 134 -1.48 -14.73 -15.07
C VAL A 134 -0.66 -15.25 -16.24
N ARG A 135 -1.36 -15.63 -17.31
CA ARG A 135 -0.77 -16.08 -18.57
C ARG A 135 -1.32 -15.26 -19.74
N PRO A 136 -0.62 -15.20 -20.89
CA PRO A 136 -1.06 -14.41 -22.05
C PRO A 136 -2.46 -14.74 -22.57
N ASP A 137 -2.94 -15.96 -22.38
CA ASP A 137 -4.28 -16.42 -22.75
C ASP A 137 -5.32 -16.30 -21.62
N LYS A 138 -4.94 -15.73 -20.49
CA LYS A 138 -5.77 -15.54 -19.30
C LYS A 138 -5.73 -14.08 -18.86
N LEU A 139 -5.41 -13.81 -17.58
CA LEU A 139 -5.31 -12.46 -17.07
C LEU A 139 -3.88 -11.92 -17.26
N TRP A 140 -3.58 -11.47 -18.48
CA TRP A 140 -2.29 -10.85 -18.78
C TRP A 140 -2.37 -9.33 -18.69
N PRO A 141 -1.40 -8.63 -18.06
CA PRO A 141 -1.45 -7.18 -18.00
C PRO A 141 -1.28 -6.55 -19.38
N ASP A 142 -2.02 -5.46 -19.61
CA ASP A 142 -1.87 -4.61 -20.79
C ASP A 142 -0.88 -3.49 -20.53
N VAL A 143 -0.92 -2.94 -19.29
CA VAL A 143 -0.03 -1.87 -18.83
C VAL A 143 0.53 -2.20 -17.46
N PHE A 144 1.73 -1.69 -17.20
CA PHE A 144 2.39 -1.84 -15.90
C PHE A 144 2.82 -0.47 -15.36
N MET A 145 2.39 -0.15 -14.15
CA MET A 145 2.63 1.15 -13.50
C MET A 145 3.46 0.96 -12.23
N THR A 146 4.73 1.37 -12.27
CA THR A 146 5.67 1.19 -11.15
C THR A 146 6.85 2.15 -11.26
N GLY A 147 7.74 2.14 -10.27
CA GLY A 147 8.98 2.92 -10.33
C GLY A 147 9.99 2.39 -11.34
N PRO A 148 10.97 3.24 -11.77
CA PRO A 148 11.95 2.91 -12.82
C PRO A 148 12.77 1.64 -12.55
N ARG A 149 13.04 1.31 -11.29
CA ARG A 149 13.75 0.07 -10.92
C ARG A 149 13.04 -1.17 -11.44
N GLN A 150 11.73 -1.26 -11.25
CA GLN A 150 10.94 -2.40 -11.71
C GLN A 150 10.67 -2.33 -13.22
N GLN A 151 10.59 -1.13 -13.79
CA GLN A 151 10.54 -0.97 -15.25
C GLN A 151 11.80 -1.53 -15.92
N ARG A 152 12.99 -1.29 -15.34
CA ARG A 152 14.24 -1.92 -15.82
C ARG A 152 14.18 -3.45 -15.77
N ARG A 153 13.58 -4.05 -14.70
CA ARG A 153 13.38 -5.51 -14.64
C ARG A 153 12.48 -5.99 -15.77
N LEU A 154 11.32 -5.36 -15.96
CA LEU A 154 10.39 -5.71 -17.05
C LEU A 154 11.05 -5.60 -18.43
N ARG A 155 11.86 -4.56 -18.67
CA ARG A 155 12.61 -4.39 -19.92
C ARG A 155 13.65 -5.48 -20.10
N LYS A 156 14.40 -5.85 -19.05
CA LYS A 156 15.40 -6.93 -19.08
C LYS A 156 14.76 -8.28 -19.39
N SER A 157 13.55 -8.53 -18.86
CA SER A 157 12.76 -9.75 -19.16
C SER A 157 11.99 -9.65 -20.48
N ASN A 158 12.22 -8.60 -21.28
CA ASN A 158 11.60 -8.38 -22.60
C ASN A 158 10.07 -8.21 -22.57
N TYR A 159 9.47 -7.91 -21.43
CA TYR A 159 8.03 -7.65 -21.33
C TYR A 159 7.62 -6.27 -21.86
N ILE A 160 8.52 -5.31 -21.87
CA ILE A 160 8.28 -3.94 -22.36
C ILE A 160 9.41 -3.48 -23.30
N ALA A 161 9.12 -2.47 -24.13
CA ALA A 161 10.14 -1.79 -24.94
C ALA A 161 10.78 -0.62 -24.17
N GLY A 162 9.97 0.14 -23.43
CA GLY A 162 10.36 1.30 -22.65
C GLY A 162 9.23 1.72 -21.71
N TRP A 163 9.42 2.83 -21.03
CA TRP A 163 8.44 3.41 -20.11
C TRP A 163 8.46 4.94 -20.18
N SER A 164 7.42 5.57 -19.65
CA SER A 164 7.35 7.03 -19.46
C SER A 164 7.12 7.35 -17.99
N VAL A 165 7.93 8.23 -17.41
CA VAL A 165 7.68 8.80 -16.08
C VAL A 165 6.50 9.76 -16.20
N TYR A 166 5.56 9.73 -15.25
CA TYR A 166 4.37 10.57 -15.25
C TYR A 166 4.16 11.34 -13.93
N ALA A 167 4.71 10.85 -12.84
CA ALA A 167 4.60 11.50 -11.54
C ALA A 167 5.77 11.15 -10.63
N ARG A 168 5.92 11.94 -9.57
CA ARG A 168 6.81 11.67 -8.43
C ARG A 168 6.00 11.69 -7.13
N ASN A 169 6.39 10.91 -6.14
CA ASN A 169 5.88 11.14 -4.79
C ASN A 169 6.52 12.43 -4.22
N ARG A 170 5.93 12.95 -3.14
CA ARG A 170 6.43 14.16 -2.48
C ARG A 170 7.33 13.86 -1.28
N GLY A 171 8.00 12.69 -1.31
CA GLY A 171 8.92 12.26 -0.28
C GLY A 171 8.25 11.47 0.85
N VAL A 172 8.95 11.41 1.97
CA VAL A 172 8.62 10.62 3.17
C VAL A 172 8.24 11.56 4.31
N VAL A 173 7.28 11.14 5.11
CA VAL A 173 6.88 11.76 6.38
C VAL A 173 6.97 10.73 7.50
N LEU A 174 6.92 11.17 8.73
CA LEU A 174 6.76 10.26 9.87
C LEU A 174 5.29 10.23 10.28
N LEU A 175 4.59 9.16 9.92
CA LEU A 175 3.21 8.93 10.33
C LEU A 175 3.16 8.69 11.83
N VAL A 176 2.25 9.36 12.53
CA VAL A 176 2.04 9.23 13.98
C VAL A 176 0.55 9.16 14.28
N ARG A 177 0.21 8.76 15.49
CA ARG A 177 -1.17 8.87 15.99
C ARG A 177 -1.58 10.33 16.11
N GLY A 178 -2.87 10.60 15.95
CA GLY A 178 -3.45 11.92 16.08
C GLY A 178 -3.03 12.59 17.39
N GLY A 179 -2.65 13.87 17.29
CA GLY A 179 -2.10 14.63 18.39
C GLY A 179 -0.66 14.31 18.78
N ASN A 180 0.01 13.38 18.09
CA ASN A 180 1.41 13.05 18.29
C ASN A 180 1.79 12.82 19.78
N PRO A 181 1.20 11.83 20.45
CA PRO A 181 1.33 11.66 21.91
C PRO A 181 2.75 11.37 22.39
N LYS A 182 3.62 10.92 21.51
CA LYS A 182 5.06 10.69 21.79
C LYS A 182 5.94 11.92 21.53
N GLY A 183 5.36 13.01 21.01
CA GLY A 183 6.10 14.24 20.71
C GLY A 183 7.22 14.01 19.70
N ILE A 184 6.97 13.19 18.67
CA ILE A 184 7.94 12.96 17.59
C ILE A 184 8.14 14.27 16.83
N ARG A 185 9.39 14.66 16.63
CA ARG A 185 9.77 15.91 15.94
C ARG A 185 10.58 15.67 14.68
N GLY A 186 11.17 14.47 14.54
CA GLY A 186 12.01 14.15 13.40
C GLY A 186 12.65 12.78 13.52
N ILE A 187 13.55 12.49 12.59
CA ILE A 187 14.17 11.18 12.42
C ILE A 187 14.96 10.74 13.67
N ALA A 188 15.58 11.67 14.39
CA ALA A 188 16.33 11.34 15.61
C ALA A 188 15.46 10.66 16.69
N ASP A 189 14.16 10.97 16.75
CA ASP A 189 13.25 10.38 17.73
C ASP A 189 12.95 8.90 17.47
N LEU A 190 13.24 8.39 16.28
CA LEU A 190 13.04 6.97 15.95
C LEU A 190 13.93 6.05 16.80
N MET A 191 15.03 6.57 17.34
CA MET A 191 15.96 5.79 18.16
C MET A 191 15.69 5.90 19.67
N ARG A 192 14.70 6.68 20.10
CA ARG A 192 14.34 6.78 21.53
C ARG A 192 13.80 5.44 22.03
N ASP A 193 14.19 5.04 23.25
CA ASP A 193 13.81 3.76 23.84
C ASP A 193 12.29 3.64 24.09
N ASP A 194 11.63 4.75 24.38
CA ASP A 194 10.19 4.81 24.64
C ASP A 194 9.34 4.88 23.37
N VAL A 195 9.94 4.84 22.17
CA VAL A 195 9.27 4.94 20.88
C VAL A 195 9.30 3.59 20.15
N ARG A 196 8.14 3.11 19.74
CA ARG A 196 7.99 1.89 18.91
C ARG A 196 7.85 2.30 17.46
N VAL A 197 8.70 1.75 16.61
CA VAL A 197 8.77 2.10 15.20
C VAL A 197 8.14 0.98 14.36
N ALA A 198 7.31 1.35 13.38
CA ALA A 198 6.96 0.44 12.28
C ALA A 198 7.72 0.85 11.03
N ILE A 199 8.26 -0.12 10.29
CA ILE A 199 8.98 0.11 9.04
C ILE A 199 8.73 -1.03 8.06
N SER A 200 8.67 -0.73 6.77
CA SER A 200 8.53 -1.75 5.71
C SER A 200 9.57 -2.86 5.85
N SER A 201 9.16 -4.08 5.56
CA SER A 201 10.06 -5.23 5.63
C SER A 201 11.07 -5.23 4.49
N PRO A 202 12.38 -5.31 4.76
CA PRO A 202 13.39 -5.41 3.70
C PRO A 202 13.28 -6.69 2.88
N VAL A 203 12.66 -7.74 3.44
CA VAL A 203 12.49 -9.04 2.77
C VAL A 203 11.20 -9.11 1.97
N ARG A 204 10.09 -8.60 2.53
CA ARG A 204 8.76 -8.73 1.92
C ARG A 204 8.44 -7.60 0.95
N GLU A 205 8.92 -6.39 1.26
CA GLU A 205 8.69 -5.19 0.46
C GLU A 205 9.99 -4.37 0.30
N PRO A 206 11.03 -4.95 -0.31
CA PRO A 206 12.35 -4.33 -0.41
C PRO A 206 12.33 -2.96 -1.10
N ALA A 207 11.42 -2.74 -2.06
CA ALA A 207 11.31 -1.47 -2.75
C ALA A 207 10.87 -0.33 -1.81
N SER A 208 9.82 -0.53 -1.02
CA SER A 208 9.34 0.46 -0.06
C SER A 208 10.34 0.69 1.07
N TYR A 209 10.96 -0.41 1.56
CA TYR A 209 12.02 -0.31 2.56
C TYR A 209 13.19 0.54 2.06
N GLU A 210 13.62 0.33 0.82
CA GLU A 210 14.71 1.12 0.23
C GLU A 210 14.34 2.59 0.09
N SER A 211 13.13 2.91 -0.39
CA SER A 211 12.65 4.28 -0.53
C SER A 211 12.69 5.03 0.81
N TYR A 212 12.15 4.42 1.87
CA TYR A 212 12.21 5.03 3.20
C TYR A 212 13.63 5.11 3.75
N SER A 213 14.41 4.05 3.57
CA SER A 213 15.80 3.98 4.05
C SER A 213 16.69 5.03 3.40
N ASN A 214 16.47 5.38 2.13
CA ASN A 214 17.24 6.44 1.48
C ASN A 214 17.05 7.78 2.18
N THR A 215 15.82 8.15 2.54
CA THR A 215 15.55 9.35 3.34
C THR A 215 16.16 9.25 4.74
N LEU A 216 15.99 8.11 5.41
CA LEU A 216 16.53 7.88 6.75
C LEU A 216 18.06 7.98 6.77
N ARG A 217 18.74 7.39 5.78
CA ARG A 217 20.20 7.48 5.65
C ARG A 217 20.67 8.91 5.40
N ALA A 218 20.00 9.61 4.49
CA ALA A 218 20.39 10.97 4.10
C ALA A 218 20.23 11.99 5.24
N GLN A 219 19.23 11.81 6.10
CA GLN A 219 18.91 12.75 7.17
C GLN A 219 19.37 12.30 8.57
N GLY A 220 19.51 11.00 8.79
CA GLY A 220 19.82 10.42 10.11
C GLY A 220 21.13 9.62 10.17
N GLY A 221 21.84 9.51 9.02
CA GLY A 221 23.10 8.76 8.93
C GLY A 221 22.95 7.37 8.31
N THR A 222 24.04 6.91 7.68
CA THR A 222 24.05 5.72 6.82
C THR A 222 23.58 4.44 7.51
N GLN A 223 23.75 4.32 8.82
CA GLN A 223 23.42 3.12 9.60
C GLN A 223 22.02 3.13 10.22
N LEU A 224 21.29 4.25 10.10
CA LEU A 224 20.04 4.43 10.81
C LEU A 224 18.96 3.39 10.46
N PRO A 225 18.72 3.02 9.19
CA PRO A 225 17.72 2.00 8.87
C PRO A 225 18.01 0.64 9.52
N GLU A 226 19.28 0.24 9.51
CA GLU A 226 19.74 -1.02 10.12
C GLU A 226 19.68 -0.97 11.65
N GLN A 227 19.94 0.18 12.25
CA GLN A 227 19.77 0.38 13.70
C GLN A 227 18.29 0.29 14.11
N ILE A 228 17.40 0.91 13.31
CA ILE A 228 15.94 0.81 13.53
C ILE A 228 15.51 -0.66 13.47
N LEU A 229 15.93 -1.43 12.46
CA LEU A 229 15.57 -2.84 12.34
C LEU A 229 16.07 -3.71 13.50
N LYS A 230 17.19 -3.36 14.12
CA LYS A 230 17.76 -4.07 15.28
C LYS A 230 17.08 -3.71 16.60
N LYS A 231 16.34 -2.64 16.63
CA LYS A 231 15.63 -2.19 17.84
C LYS A 231 14.52 -3.17 18.20
N ALA A 232 14.50 -3.67 19.43
CA ALA A 232 13.56 -4.69 19.89
C ALA A 232 12.09 -4.28 19.80
N THR A 233 11.82 -2.97 19.80
CA THR A 233 10.47 -2.40 19.68
C THR A 233 10.04 -2.11 18.24
N THR A 234 10.86 -2.48 17.26
CA THR A 234 10.53 -2.29 15.83
C THR A 234 9.67 -3.44 15.32
N ILE A 235 8.64 -3.11 14.57
CA ILE A 235 7.76 -4.08 13.89
C ILE A 235 7.77 -3.84 12.38
N SER A 236 7.53 -4.91 11.63
CA SER A 236 7.41 -4.83 10.16
C SER A 236 6.16 -5.55 9.68
N PRO A 237 5.52 -5.02 8.64
CA PRO A 237 4.36 -5.64 8.02
C PRO A 237 4.65 -7.05 7.50
N LEU A 238 3.64 -7.89 7.57
CA LEU A 238 3.69 -9.25 7.03
C LEU A 238 3.32 -9.31 5.56
N SER A 239 2.46 -8.43 5.10
CA SER A 239 1.95 -8.41 3.72
C SER A 239 2.19 -7.07 3.02
N VAL A 240 1.50 -6.01 3.42
CA VAL A 240 1.47 -4.74 2.69
C VAL A 240 1.61 -3.56 3.66
N HIS A 241 2.75 -2.88 3.60
CA HIS A 241 3.10 -1.84 4.57
C HIS A 241 2.11 -0.67 4.63
N HIS A 242 1.63 -0.21 3.48
CA HIS A 242 0.72 0.93 3.41
C HIS A 242 -0.67 0.67 3.98
N ARG A 243 -0.95 -0.57 4.39
CA ARG A 243 -2.17 -0.99 5.09
C ARG A 243 -1.91 -1.36 6.54
N GLU A 244 -0.92 -2.22 6.77
CA GLU A 244 -0.64 -2.73 8.11
C GLU A 244 -0.01 -1.66 9.01
N ILE A 245 0.86 -0.79 8.47
CA ILE A 245 1.49 0.28 9.27
C ILE A 245 0.45 1.26 9.86
N PRO A 246 -0.51 1.81 9.08
CA PRO A 246 -1.58 2.60 9.67
C PRO A 246 -2.36 1.84 10.76
N GLN A 247 -2.64 0.55 10.55
CA GLN A 247 -3.29 -0.28 11.55
C GLN A 247 -2.44 -0.38 12.83
N PHE A 248 -1.13 -0.63 12.72
CA PHE A 248 -0.24 -0.68 13.87
C PHE A 248 -0.21 0.64 14.67
N ILE A 249 -0.21 1.78 13.97
CA ILE A 249 -0.30 3.10 14.62
C ILE A 249 -1.65 3.28 15.31
N HIS A 250 -2.75 2.94 14.64
CA HIS A 250 -4.11 3.03 15.18
C HIS A 250 -4.27 2.19 16.44
N ASP A 251 -3.83 0.94 16.41
CA ASP A 251 -3.98 -0.01 17.52
C ASP A 251 -2.96 0.22 18.64
N GLY A 252 -2.04 1.16 18.43
CA GLY A 252 -1.00 1.48 19.39
C GLY A 252 0.07 0.41 19.51
N LEU A 253 0.28 -0.41 18.49
CA LEU A 253 1.39 -1.34 18.37
C LEU A 253 2.68 -0.61 17.97
N ALA A 254 2.56 0.46 17.18
CA ALA A 254 3.63 1.38 16.88
C ALA A 254 3.26 2.82 17.25
N ASP A 255 4.25 3.66 17.46
CA ASP A 255 4.08 5.07 17.80
C ASP A 255 4.39 5.98 16.59
N VAL A 256 5.26 5.51 15.68
CA VAL A 256 5.73 6.24 14.51
C VAL A 256 6.12 5.31 13.39
N ALA A 257 5.98 5.76 12.14
CA ALA A 257 6.44 5.03 10.96
C ALA A 257 6.86 5.98 9.83
N PRO A 258 8.00 5.74 9.15
CA PRO A 258 8.25 6.35 7.85
C PRO A 258 7.17 5.90 6.86
N MET A 259 6.58 6.86 6.16
CA MET A 259 5.51 6.62 5.21
C MET A 259 5.58 7.63 4.07
N TYR A 260 5.13 7.29 2.88
CA TYR A 260 5.00 8.26 1.80
C TYR A 260 4.07 9.42 2.18
N PHE A 261 4.44 10.63 1.78
CA PHE A 261 3.69 11.85 2.05
C PHE A 261 2.19 11.72 1.72
N HIS A 262 1.85 11.21 0.54
CA HIS A 262 0.46 11.10 0.08
C HIS A 262 -0.41 10.18 0.98
N PHE A 263 0.18 9.19 1.64
CA PHE A 263 -0.53 8.38 2.63
C PHE A 263 -0.75 9.15 3.94
N GLY A 264 0.26 9.89 4.39
CA GLY A 264 0.11 10.75 5.57
C GLY A 264 -0.99 11.79 5.39
N GLU A 265 -0.99 12.49 4.26
CA GLU A 265 -2.04 13.44 3.88
C GLU A 265 -3.42 12.80 3.83
N TYR A 266 -3.53 11.68 3.13
CA TYR A 266 -4.80 10.96 3.02
C TYR A 266 -5.36 10.57 4.38
N LEU A 267 -4.53 9.94 5.23
CA LEU A 267 -4.94 9.47 6.55
C LEU A 267 -5.38 10.62 7.45
N LYS A 268 -4.62 11.71 7.47
CA LYS A 268 -4.94 12.90 8.23
C LYS A 268 -6.25 13.53 7.77
N ALA A 269 -6.48 13.60 6.47
CA ALA A 269 -7.69 14.21 5.90
C ALA A 269 -8.95 13.35 6.11
N ARG A 270 -8.83 12.02 5.96
CA ARG A 270 -9.98 11.11 6.02
C ARG A 270 -10.31 10.58 7.41
N MET A 271 -9.33 10.60 8.31
CA MET A 271 -9.47 10.11 9.68
C MET A 271 -8.96 11.17 10.68
N PRO A 272 -9.59 12.34 10.71
CA PRO A 272 -9.14 13.46 11.53
C PRO A 272 -9.09 13.04 13.01
N GLY A 273 -8.03 13.44 13.71
CA GLY A 273 -7.81 13.08 15.11
C GLY A 273 -7.30 11.66 15.36
N GLN A 274 -7.31 10.76 14.37
CA GLN A 274 -6.74 9.42 14.52
C GLN A 274 -5.29 9.36 14.03
N PHE A 275 -4.98 10.09 12.97
CA PHE A 275 -3.65 10.18 12.40
C PHE A 275 -3.19 11.62 12.27
N ASP A 276 -1.88 11.77 12.35
CA ASP A 276 -1.14 12.97 12.00
C ASP A 276 0.20 12.55 11.41
N TYR A 277 0.98 13.48 10.91
CA TYR A 277 2.33 13.19 10.46
C TYR A 277 3.27 14.36 10.77
N VAL A 278 4.56 14.03 10.91
CA VAL A 278 5.64 14.99 11.03
C VAL A 278 6.32 15.10 9.66
N ALA A 279 6.29 16.29 9.09
CA ALA A 279 6.99 16.57 7.85
C ALA A 279 8.50 16.51 8.05
N LEU A 280 9.20 15.91 7.10
CA LEU A 280 10.65 15.87 7.08
C LEU A 280 11.21 17.00 6.20
N PRO A 281 12.43 17.49 6.48
CA PRO A 281 13.10 18.47 5.63
C PRO A 281 13.21 17.99 4.17
N ASP A 282 13.07 18.88 3.20
CA ASP A 282 13.19 18.53 1.76
C ASP A 282 14.58 18.03 1.42
N LYS A 283 15.63 18.60 2.02
CA LYS A 283 17.00 18.17 1.79
C LYS A 283 17.19 16.72 2.26
N GLY A 284 17.52 15.83 1.32
CA GLY A 284 17.68 14.40 1.58
C GLY A 284 16.36 13.63 1.76
N ASN A 285 15.22 14.24 1.46
CA ASN A 285 13.94 13.55 1.39
C ASN A 285 13.73 13.03 -0.02
N PHE A 286 13.90 11.72 -0.21
CA PHE A 286 13.87 11.10 -1.53
C PHE A 286 12.47 11.05 -2.11
N ARG A 287 12.35 11.39 -3.38
CA ARG A 287 11.12 11.39 -4.16
C ARG A 287 11.22 10.32 -5.23
N ASP A 288 10.43 9.26 -5.07
CA ASP A 288 10.40 8.17 -6.04
C ASP A 288 9.59 8.55 -7.26
N GLU A 289 10.07 8.17 -8.42
CA GLU A 289 9.37 8.32 -9.68
C GLU A 289 8.35 7.20 -9.91
N LEU A 290 7.27 7.56 -10.58
CA LEU A 290 6.23 6.66 -11.04
C LEU A 290 6.22 6.67 -12.57
N ALA A 291 6.27 5.48 -13.14
CA ALA A 291 6.33 5.30 -14.58
C ALA A 291 5.29 4.28 -15.06
N VAL A 292 4.86 4.45 -16.29
CA VAL A 292 3.92 3.56 -16.99
C VAL A 292 4.60 2.97 -18.22
N SER A 293 4.33 1.69 -18.48
CA SER A 293 4.77 0.98 -19.67
C SER A 293 3.65 0.19 -20.30
N LEU A 294 3.69 0.07 -21.62
CA LEU A 294 2.87 -0.84 -22.41
C LEU A 294 3.53 -2.21 -22.38
N ILE A 295 2.76 -3.25 -22.06
CA ILE A 295 3.24 -4.64 -22.12
C ILE A 295 3.27 -5.09 -23.59
N ARG A 296 4.34 -5.79 -23.97
CA ARG A 296 4.44 -6.40 -25.30
C ARG A 296 3.33 -7.43 -25.49
N ASN A 297 2.70 -7.41 -26.64
CA ASN A 297 1.58 -8.30 -26.97
C ASN A 297 0.40 -8.16 -25.98
N ALA A 298 0.15 -6.95 -25.48
CA ALA A 298 -1.00 -6.64 -24.67
C ALA A 298 -2.29 -7.15 -25.33
N PRO A 299 -3.11 -7.95 -24.63
CA PRO A 299 -4.34 -8.52 -25.21
C PRO A 299 -5.33 -7.44 -25.66
N HIS A 300 -5.39 -6.32 -24.94
CA HIS A 300 -6.34 -5.24 -25.18
C HIS A 300 -5.62 -3.97 -25.67
N MET A 301 -4.91 -4.07 -26.79
CA MET A 301 -3.99 -3.04 -27.29
C MET A 301 -4.65 -1.67 -27.44
N ALA A 302 -5.88 -1.60 -27.95
CA ALA A 302 -6.58 -0.31 -28.15
C ALA A 302 -6.82 0.40 -26.79
N ALA A 303 -7.31 -0.32 -25.78
CA ALA A 303 -7.52 0.20 -24.44
C ALA A 303 -6.20 0.55 -23.75
N ALA A 304 -5.16 -0.27 -23.94
CA ALA A 304 -3.82 -0.03 -23.40
C ALA A 304 -3.21 1.27 -23.94
N LEU A 305 -3.28 1.51 -25.25
CA LEU A 305 -2.82 2.75 -25.89
C LEU A 305 -3.63 3.95 -25.41
N ALA A 306 -4.94 3.82 -25.27
CA ALA A 306 -5.78 4.85 -24.69
C ALA A 306 -5.36 5.19 -23.25
N TRP A 307 -5.04 4.18 -22.43
CA TRP A 307 -4.52 4.40 -21.08
C TRP A 307 -3.17 5.13 -21.07
N ILE A 308 -2.23 4.71 -21.91
CA ILE A 308 -0.91 5.38 -22.04
C ILE A 308 -1.07 6.86 -22.42
N ASP A 309 -1.97 7.16 -23.37
CA ASP A 309 -2.23 8.54 -23.78
C ASP A 309 -2.96 9.34 -22.69
N PHE A 310 -3.91 8.71 -22.00
CA PHE A 310 -4.56 9.32 -20.83
C PHE A 310 -3.54 9.68 -19.75
N MET A 311 -2.60 8.78 -19.44
CA MET A 311 -1.54 9.02 -18.48
C MET A 311 -0.60 10.18 -18.82
N ARG A 312 -0.74 10.77 -20.03
CA ARG A 312 -0.02 11.97 -20.49
C ARG A 312 -0.91 13.22 -20.52
N SER A 313 -2.16 13.10 -20.12
CA SER A 313 -3.13 14.19 -20.21
C SER A 313 -3.21 15.02 -18.93
N ASP A 314 -3.72 16.26 -19.07
CA ASP A 314 -4.03 17.14 -17.93
C ASP A 314 -5.07 16.52 -16.99
N ALA A 315 -5.94 15.64 -17.49
CA ALA A 315 -6.91 14.93 -16.68
C ALA A 315 -6.23 13.98 -15.69
N ALA A 316 -5.22 13.21 -16.12
CA ALA A 316 -4.42 12.38 -15.24
C ALA A 316 -3.56 13.23 -14.28
N ALA A 317 -2.97 14.33 -14.78
CA ALA A 317 -2.22 15.28 -13.96
C ALA A 317 -3.04 15.82 -12.79
N ALA A 318 -4.27 16.25 -13.06
CA ALA A 318 -5.18 16.75 -12.04
C ALA A 318 -5.50 15.69 -10.96
N VAL A 319 -5.63 14.42 -11.36
CA VAL A 319 -5.85 13.31 -10.41
C VAL A 319 -4.64 13.12 -9.51
N TYR A 320 -3.43 13.00 -10.06
CA TYR A 320 -2.22 12.80 -9.27
C TYR A 320 -1.94 13.95 -8.31
N ASN A 321 -2.05 15.19 -8.80
CA ASN A 321 -1.79 16.39 -7.99
C ASN A 321 -2.75 16.49 -6.80
N ARG A 322 -4.06 16.25 -6.99
CA ARG A 322 -5.03 16.31 -5.87
C ARG A 322 -4.87 15.14 -4.87
N ASN A 323 -4.22 14.05 -5.28
CA ASN A 323 -3.93 12.90 -4.41
C ASN A 323 -2.52 12.95 -3.78
N GLY A 324 -1.88 14.12 -3.75
CA GLY A 324 -0.63 14.35 -3.01
C GLY A 324 0.65 13.88 -3.73
N PHE A 325 0.58 13.71 -5.05
CA PHE A 325 1.74 13.48 -5.90
C PHE A 325 2.14 14.78 -6.63
N GLU A 326 3.28 14.75 -7.26
CA GLU A 326 3.75 15.76 -8.19
C GLU A 326 3.75 15.15 -9.60
N TYR A 327 2.90 15.69 -10.47
CA TYR A 327 2.84 15.23 -11.85
C TYR A 327 4.00 15.81 -12.66
N VAL A 328 4.67 14.96 -13.45
CA VAL A 328 5.84 15.36 -14.24
C VAL A 328 5.39 15.90 -15.59
N ASP A 329 5.79 17.13 -15.92
CA ASP A 329 5.44 17.81 -17.17
C ASP A 329 6.00 17.08 -18.40
N THR A 330 5.29 17.24 -19.53
CA THR A 330 5.64 16.64 -20.83
C THR A 330 7.02 17.10 -21.32
N ALA A 331 7.42 18.34 -21.03
CA ALA A 331 8.72 18.88 -21.40
C ALA A 331 9.89 18.26 -20.58
N GLU A 332 9.66 17.91 -19.34
CA GLU A 332 10.63 17.21 -18.48
C GLU A 332 10.80 15.74 -18.93
N ARG A 333 9.71 15.10 -19.37
CA ARG A 333 9.72 13.72 -19.90
C ARG A 333 10.57 13.56 -21.15
N ALA A 334 10.57 14.55 -22.05
CA ALA A 334 11.36 14.51 -23.28
C ALA A 334 12.87 14.54 -23.00
N ARG A 335 13.29 15.21 -21.92
CA ARG A 335 14.70 15.29 -21.52
C ARG A 335 15.24 14.01 -20.89
N GLU A 336 14.39 13.22 -20.24
CA GLU A 336 14.78 11.97 -19.57
C GLU A 336 14.86 10.76 -20.53
N GLN A 337 14.23 10.85 -21.69
CA GLN A 337 14.32 9.81 -22.74
C GLN A 337 15.63 9.84 -23.53
N ASP A 338 16.33 10.97 -23.50
CA ASP A 338 17.59 11.18 -24.22
C ASP A 338 18.84 10.89 -23.36
N GLN A 339 18.70 10.50 -22.08
CA GLN A 339 19.76 10.05 -21.17
C GLN A 339 19.67 8.52 -20.93
#